data_506dd4caa99971adda7b5e9b3619b9f6
#
_entry.id   506dd4caa99971adda7b5e9b3619b9f6
#
_cell.length_a   1.000
_cell.length_b   1.000
_cell.length_c   1.000
_cell.angle_alpha   90.00
_cell.angle_beta   90.00
_cell.angle_gamma   90.00
#
_symmetry.space_group_name_H-M   'P 1'
#
loop_
_entity.id
_entity.type
_entity.pdbx_description
1 polymer ?
#
loop_
_entity_poly.entity_id
_entity_poly.type
_entity_poly.pdbx_seq_one_letter_code
_entity_poly.pdbx_strand_id
1 'polypeptide(L)'
;MELSFDLVEEILSWVPSKSLKRFRCTCKQWETLISEPRFINKHLFNMRGREKQFTVFNDVTLASHSSGSTVSCVGIEFDELNEPRLNMHAFEPLQSSSLLVMNMYHCDGLLLYVMRSKLLVLNPLLKQGRWIKYGKMDHSLDAYGLGYVSSNRPPCDNDYKMVRFRCGKSKDSSIKVYKLKSDYWKVVDNNFDGFLEWPESSVCLRGTPYWIGYVKGKTCKTIESFDFSKERFETLFLPPSAIGSSKLENSLSLGVFRGDKLSLLHESRVTGKIYLWVMKKHWSKLMTVSIPESSMFPKYPSYFVENNGKLVISIRGITYIKVYIADKDDDQCQNVENLSMDLLITGSGCYYVPSLLPVPGFDEAKRRLGFVLKKDFSI
;
A
#
# COMPACT_ATOMS: atom_id res chain seq x y z
N MET A 1 37.34 -8.32 20.84
CA MET A 1 37.50 -8.28 19.38
C MET A 1 36.42 -7.31 18.87
N GLU A 2 36.79 -6.13 18.42
CA GLU A 2 35.83 -5.18 17.83
C GLU A 2 35.55 -5.57 16.38
N LEU A 3 34.29 -5.59 15.99
CA LEU A 3 33.90 -5.83 14.61
C LEU A 3 34.34 -4.63 13.76
N SER A 4 34.78 -4.88 12.53
CA SER A 4 35.03 -3.79 11.59
C SER A 4 33.74 -3.05 11.27
N PHE A 5 33.83 -1.75 10.97
CA PHE A 5 32.67 -0.91 10.66
C PHE A 5 31.88 -1.45 9.46
N ASP A 6 32.56 -1.99 8.45
CA ASP A 6 31.93 -2.59 7.26
C ASP A 6 31.11 -3.83 7.62
N LEU A 7 31.57 -4.66 8.55
CA LEU A 7 30.81 -5.82 9.02
C LEU A 7 29.58 -5.39 9.83
N VAL A 8 29.70 -4.35 10.65
CA VAL A 8 28.56 -3.77 11.38
C VAL A 8 27.52 -3.24 10.39
N GLU A 9 27.95 -2.50 9.37
CA GLU A 9 27.03 -2.01 8.31
C GLU A 9 26.33 -3.18 7.60
N GLU A 10 27.08 -4.23 7.23
CA GLU A 10 26.50 -5.40 6.58
C GLU A 10 25.45 -6.07 7.46
N ILE A 11 25.77 -6.36 8.73
CA ILE A 11 24.82 -6.98 9.67
C ILE A 11 23.58 -6.11 9.84
N LEU A 12 23.75 -4.81 10.09
CA LEU A 12 22.62 -3.89 10.28
C LEU A 12 21.74 -3.79 9.05
N SER A 13 22.30 -3.94 7.84
CA SER A 13 21.51 -3.87 6.60
C SER A 13 20.48 -5.00 6.43
N TRP A 14 20.58 -6.06 7.26
CA TRP A 14 19.63 -7.19 7.30
C TRP A 14 18.67 -7.13 8.49
N VAL A 15 18.78 -6.11 9.33
CA VAL A 15 17.91 -5.93 10.50
C VAL A 15 16.61 -5.23 10.09
N PRO A 16 15.43 -5.67 10.59
CA PRO A 16 14.15 -5.03 10.28
C PRO A 16 14.14 -3.52 10.57
N SER A 17 13.49 -2.75 9.70
CA SER A 17 13.41 -1.28 9.76
C SER A 17 12.97 -0.75 11.13
N LYS A 18 12.05 -1.43 11.80
CA LYS A 18 11.56 -1.09 13.14
C LYS A 18 12.67 -1.17 14.19
N SER A 19 13.49 -2.23 14.15
CA SER A 19 14.62 -2.42 15.05
C SER A 19 15.70 -1.39 14.78
N LEU A 20 16.01 -1.12 13.51
CA LEU A 20 16.96 -0.08 13.13
C LEU A 20 16.53 1.30 13.61
N LYS A 21 15.24 1.63 13.57
CA LYS A 21 14.74 2.88 14.16
C LYS A 21 15.06 2.99 15.65
N ARG A 22 14.97 1.88 16.41
CA ARG A 22 15.36 1.85 17.84
C ARG A 22 16.86 1.99 17.99
N PHE A 23 17.64 1.33 17.16
CA PHE A 23 19.11 1.39 17.20
C PHE A 23 19.65 2.79 16.92
N ARG A 24 18.99 3.60 16.09
CA ARG A 24 19.33 5.03 15.91
C ARG A 24 19.37 5.82 17.22
N CYS A 25 18.62 5.41 18.23
CA CYS A 25 18.55 6.09 19.52
C CYS A 25 19.64 5.62 20.49
N THR A 26 20.47 4.63 20.17
CA THR A 26 21.45 4.04 21.09
C THR A 26 22.76 4.78 21.10
N CYS A 27 23.28 5.19 19.96
CA CYS A 27 24.49 5.98 19.84
C CYS A 27 24.53 6.82 18.56
N LYS A 28 25.32 7.91 18.60
CA LYS A 28 25.47 8.84 17.45
C LYS A 28 26.03 8.15 16.20
N GLN A 29 26.91 7.20 16.36
CA GLN A 29 27.54 6.49 15.24
C GLN A 29 26.49 5.70 14.44
N TRP A 30 25.59 4.99 15.13
CA TRP A 30 24.50 4.25 14.47
C TRP A 30 23.42 5.17 13.93
N GLU A 31 23.15 6.27 14.62
CA GLU A 31 22.24 7.30 14.09
C GLU A 31 22.75 7.84 12.75
N THR A 32 24.03 8.18 12.65
CA THR A 32 24.65 8.65 11.41
C THR A 32 24.58 7.58 10.33
N LEU A 33 25.08 6.37 10.60
CA LEU A 33 25.10 5.27 9.64
C LEU A 33 23.71 4.96 9.08
N ILE A 34 22.74 4.73 9.96
CA ILE A 34 21.38 4.32 9.57
C ILE A 34 20.63 5.46 8.82
N SER A 35 21.09 6.71 8.97
CA SER A 35 20.51 7.87 8.29
C SER A 35 21.16 8.16 6.94
N GLU A 36 22.26 7.51 6.61
CA GLU A 36 22.95 7.72 5.33
C GLU A 36 22.14 7.15 4.15
N PRO A 37 22.00 7.90 3.06
CA PRO A 37 21.32 7.41 1.85
C PRO A 37 21.88 6.09 1.33
N ARG A 38 23.20 5.90 1.38
CA ARG A 38 23.87 4.66 1.00
C ARG A 38 23.36 3.47 1.81
N PHE A 39 23.31 3.60 3.14
CA PHE A 39 22.82 2.56 4.04
C PHE A 39 21.33 2.26 3.79
N ILE A 40 20.49 3.31 3.70
CA ILE A 40 19.05 3.15 3.44
C ILE A 40 18.81 2.40 2.13
N ASN A 41 19.56 2.71 1.08
CA ASN A 41 19.47 2.02 -0.21
C ASN A 41 19.84 0.54 -0.11
N LYS A 42 20.95 0.24 0.55
CA LYS A 42 21.41 -1.13 0.81
C LYS A 42 20.38 -1.92 1.61
N HIS A 43 19.86 -1.32 2.69
CA HIS A 43 18.82 -1.91 3.53
C HIS A 43 17.54 -2.19 2.73
N LEU A 44 17.02 -1.22 1.97
CA LEU A 44 15.84 -1.42 1.12
C LEU A 44 16.02 -2.54 0.10
N PHE A 45 17.22 -2.68 -0.45
CA PHE A 45 17.55 -3.76 -1.36
C PHE A 45 17.56 -5.12 -0.66
N ASN A 46 18.28 -5.23 0.47
CA ASN A 46 18.45 -6.46 1.23
C ASN A 46 17.14 -6.95 1.86
N MET A 47 16.33 -6.02 2.35
CA MET A 47 15.07 -6.31 3.05
C MET A 47 13.85 -6.41 2.12
N ARG A 48 14.04 -6.23 0.81
CA ARG A 48 12.95 -6.34 -0.15
C ARG A 48 12.28 -7.71 -0.08
N GLY A 49 10.97 -7.71 0.23
CA GLY A 49 10.18 -8.93 0.41
C GLY A 49 10.49 -9.73 1.68
N ARG A 50 11.30 -9.19 2.59
CA ARG A 50 11.65 -9.79 3.90
C ARG A 50 11.11 -8.99 5.08
N GLU A 51 10.83 -7.70 4.87
CA GLU A 51 10.19 -6.86 5.88
C GLU A 51 8.80 -7.37 6.23
N LYS A 52 8.42 -7.16 7.49
CA LYS A 52 7.07 -7.44 7.96
C LYS A 52 6.05 -6.62 7.19
N GLN A 53 4.97 -7.29 6.82
CA GLN A 53 3.91 -6.71 6.00
C GLN A 53 2.69 -6.40 6.87
N PHE A 54 1.97 -5.34 6.51
CA PHE A 54 0.79 -4.88 7.23
C PHE A 54 -0.32 -4.54 6.24
N THR A 55 -1.55 -4.60 6.70
CA THR A 55 -2.68 -3.97 6.01
C THR A 55 -3.07 -2.71 6.78
N VAL A 56 -3.13 -1.59 6.09
CA VAL A 56 -3.51 -0.29 6.66
C VAL A 56 -4.95 0.03 6.26
N PHE A 57 -5.76 0.47 7.21
CA PHE A 57 -7.17 0.84 7.02
C PHE A 57 -7.41 2.25 7.53
N ASN A 58 -8.48 2.84 7.05
CA ASN A 58 -8.99 4.11 7.55
C ASN A 58 -10.27 3.87 8.36
N ASP A 59 -10.26 4.30 9.61
CA ASP A 59 -11.38 4.21 10.53
C ASP A 59 -11.98 5.59 10.75
N VAL A 60 -13.29 5.72 10.69
CA VAL A 60 -13.99 6.96 10.93
C VAL A 60 -14.85 6.82 12.18
N THR A 61 -14.53 7.61 13.19
CA THR A 61 -15.35 7.73 14.40
C THR A 61 -16.54 8.63 14.09
N LEU A 62 -17.74 8.09 14.14
CA LEU A 62 -19.01 8.85 14.07
C LEU A 62 -19.51 9.20 15.49
N ALA A 63 -18.63 9.61 16.39
CA ALA A 63 -19.08 10.09 17.68
C ALA A 63 -19.87 11.38 17.51
N SER A 64 -21.01 11.50 18.18
CA SER A 64 -22.03 12.54 18.02
C SER A 64 -21.57 13.99 18.19
N HIS A 65 -20.34 14.22 18.64
CA HIS A 65 -19.75 15.55 18.87
C HIS A 65 -18.33 15.75 18.32
N SER A 66 -17.70 14.70 17.78
CA SER A 66 -16.38 14.81 17.12
C SER A 66 -16.20 13.72 16.07
N SER A 67 -16.37 14.07 14.82
CA SER A 67 -15.98 13.17 13.73
C SER A 67 -14.45 13.23 13.59
N GLY A 68 -13.76 12.17 13.97
CA GLY A 68 -12.33 12.00 13.79
C GLY A 68 -12.06 10.88 12.77
N SER A 69 -10.97 10.99 12.02
CA SER A 69 -10.47 9.89 11.20
C SER A 69 -9.19 9.37 11.83
N THR A 70 -9.20 8.10 12.21
CA THR A 70 -8.00 7.38 12.62
C THR A 70 -7.61 6.43 11.49
N VAL A 71 -6.33 6.16 11.36
CA VAL A 71 -5.83 5.14 10.45
C VAL A 71 -5.24 4.03 11.29
N SER A 72 -5.76 2.84 11.13
CA SER A 72 -5.28 1.65 11.82
C SER A 72 -4.49 0.77 10.89
N CYS A 73 -3.45 0.12 11.39
CA CYS A 73 -2.79 -0.97 10.69
C CYS A 73 -2.95 -2.28 11.45
N VAL A 74 -3.15 -3.34 10.71
CA VAL A 74 -3.19 -4.70 11.22
C VAL A 74 -1.97 -5.45 10.71
N GLY A 75 -1.16 -5.93 11.63
CA GLY A 75 -0.07 -6.86 11.38
C GLY A 75 -0.41 -8.22 11.96
N ILE A 76 0.15 -9.27 11.38
CA ILE A 76 0.06 -10.62 11.90
C ILE A 76 1.42 -11.03 12.42
N GLU A 77 1.46 -11.59 13.61
CA GLU A 77 2.63 -12.23 14.20
C GLU A 77 2.29 -13.70 14.42
N PHE A 78 3.26 -14.57 14.17
CA PHE A 78 3.14 -15.98 14.50
C PHE A 78 3.94 -16.22 15.77
N ASP A 79 3.33 -16.88 16.74
CA ASP A 79 4.01 -17.27 17.98
C ASP A 79 4.92 -18.50 17.76
N GLU A 80 5.54 -19.00 18.84
CA GLU A 80 6.47 -20.14 18.80
C GLU A 80 5.79 -21.43 18.32
N LEU A 81 4.47 -21.54 18.47
CA LEU A 81 3.65 -22.64 17.97
C LEU A 81 3.14 -22.43 16.54
N ASN A 82 3.60 -21.35 15.90
CA ASN A 82 3.16 -20.91 14.56
C ASN A 82 1.66 -20.53 14.50
N GLU A 83 1.07 -20.20 15.66
CA GLU A 83 -0.29 -19.67 15.77
C GLU A 83 -0.32 -18.18 15.48
N PRO A 84 -1.28 -17.73 14.66
CA PRO A 84 -1.35 -16.33 14.28
C PRO A 84 -1.93 -15.45 15.41
N ARG A 85 -1.28 -14.32 15.66
CA ARG A 85 -1.76 -13.26 16.54
C ARG A 85 -1.89 -11.96 15.79
N LEU A 86 -3.03 -11.31 15.90
CA LEU A 86 -3.25 -10.00 15.31
C LEU A 86 -2.73 -8.90 16.23
N ASN A 87 -1.91 -8.03 15.67
CA ASN A 87 -1.47 -6.80 16.31
C ASN A 87 -2.10 -5.61 15.62
N MET A 88 -3.00 -4.93 16.33
CA MET A 88 -3.57 -3.66 15.86
C MET A 88 -2.78 -2.49 16.39
N HIS A 89 -2.47 -1.56 15.51
CA HIS A 89 -1.85 -0.30 15.86
C HIS A 89 -2.62 0.84 15.22
N ALA A 90 -3.09 1.76 16.05
CA ALA A 90 -3.74 2.97 15.55
C ALA A 90 -2.67 4.01 15.18
N PHE A 91 -2.79 4.56 13.97
CA PHE A 91 -2.07 5.74 13.57
C PHE A 91 -2.96 6.94 13.87
N GLU A 92 -2.64 7.75 14.84
CA GLU A 92 -3.35 9.02 15.09
C GLU A 92 -2.66 10.18 14.34
N PRO A 93 -2.78 10.32 13.03
CA PRO A 93 -2.07 11.38 12.35
C PRO A 93 -2.80 12.70 12.33
N LEU A 94 -4.11 12.72 12.63
CA LEU A 94 -4.92 13.86 12.25
C LEU A 94 -6.05 14.12 13.26
N GLN A 95 -5.75 14.87 14.31
CA GLN A 95 -6.76 15.40 15.23
C GLN A 95 -7.58 16.54 14.58
N SER A 96 -8.18 16.30 13.45
CA SER A 96 -9.08 17.28 12.84
C SER A 96 -10.30 16.55 12.30
N SER A 97 -11.44 16.86 12.85
CA SER A 97 -12.76 16.36 12.47
C SER A 97 -13.12 16.55 10.99
N SER A 98 -12.34 17.31 10.24
CA SER A 98 -12.58 17.62 8.82
C SER A 98 -11.76 16.81 7.83
N LEU A 99 -10.88 15.90 8.27
CA LEU A 99 -9.92 15.21 7.42
C LEU A 99 -10.24 13.72 7.26
N LEU A 100 -11.29 13.41 6.49
CA LEU A 100 -11.60 12.04 6.11
C LEU A 100 -10.61 11.57 5.04
N VAL A 101 -9.87 10.50 5.34
CA VAL A 101 -9.05 9.80 4.35
C VAL A 101 -9.95 8.96 3.46
N MET A 102 -9.96 9.22 2.20
CA MET A 102 -10.79 8.53 1.20
C MET A 102 -10.08 7.32 0.61
N ASN A 103 -8.81 7.50 0.25
CA ASN A 103 -7.97 6.47 -0.35
C ASN A 103 -6.55 6.57 0.19
N MET A 104 -5.83 5.43 0.14
CA MET A 104 -4.44 5.30 0.54
C MET A 104 -3.66 4.55 -0.52
N TYR A 105 -2.43 4.98 -0.77
CA TYR A 105 -1.52 4.35 -1.71
C TYR A 105 -0.15 4.20 -1.07
N HIS A 106 0.49 3.06 -1.27
CA HIS A 106 1.80 2.75 -0.70
C HIS A 106 2.86 2.61 -1.79
N CYS A 107 4.06 3.12 -1.51
CA CYS A 107 5.26 2.87 -2.31
C CYS A 107 6.51 2.98 -1.42
N ASP A 108 7.30 1.92 -1.31
CA ASP A 108 8.59 1.85 -0.59
C ASP A 108 8.54 2.41 0.85
N GLY A 109 7.46 2.15 1.59
CA GLY A 109 7.24 2.64 2.96
C GLY A 109 6.70 4.06 3.07
N LEU A 110 6.48 4.72 1.94
CA LEU A 110 5.72 5.97 1.89
C LEU A 110 4.23 5.66 1.71
N LEU A 111 3.38 6.37 2.45
CA LEU A 111 1.93 6.35 2.29
C LEU A 111 1.44 7.69 1.74
N LEU A 112 0.67 7.65 0.68
CA LEU A 112 -0.07 8.80 0.18
C LEU A 112 -1.51 8.69 0.72
N TYR A 113 -1.91 9.65 1.55
CA TYR A 113 -3.29 9.81 2.00
C TYR A 113 -4.01 10.81 1.11
N VAL A 114 -5.09 10.35 0.50
CA VAL A 114 -5.98 11.17 -0.29
C VAL A 114 -7.20 11.51 0.55
N MET A 115 -7.37 12.79 0.84
CA MET A 115 -8.51 13.35 1.55
C MET A 115 -9.34 14.17 0.57
N ARG A 116 -10.55 14.54 0.96
CA ARG A 116 -11.44 15.29 0.07
C ARG A 116 -10.82 16.56 -0.51
N SER A 117 -10.04 17.28 0.26
CA SER A 117 -9.46 18.58 -0.13
C SER A 117 -7.95 18.69 0.06
N LYS A 118 -7.29 17.63 0.49
CA LYS A 118 -5.86 17.66 0.83
C LYS A 118 -5.20 16.34 0.49
N LEU A 119 -3.90 16.39 0.24
CA LEU A 119 -3.05 15.23 0.03
C LEU A 119 -1.91 15.27 1.04
N LEU A 120 -1.56 14.10 1.57
CA LEU A 120 -0.47 13.95 2.53
C LEU A 120 0.39 12.77 2.15
N VAL A 121 1.69 12.99 1.98
CA VAL A 121 2.68 11.91 1.90
C VAL A 121 3.37 11.78 3.23
N LEU A 122 3.42 10.57 3.76
CA LEU A 122 4.03 10.32 5.06
C LEU A 122 4.82 9.02 5.07
N ASN A 123 5.83 8.97 5.95
CA ASN A 123 6.45 7.74 6.40
C ASN A 123 6.07 7.52 7.87
N PRO A 124 5.18 6.55 8.16
CA PRO A 124 4.74 6.30 9.52
C PRO A 124 5.88 5.88 10.44
N LEU A 125 6.79 5.04 9.94
CA LEU A 125 7.94 4.57 10.73
C LEU A 125 8.82 5.72 11.19
N LEU A 126 9.15 6.66 10.32
CA LEU A 126 10.00 7.81 10.66
C LEU A 126 9.24 8.97 11.31
N LYS A 127 7.91 8.91 11.37
CA LYS A 127 7.02 10.01 11.80
C LYS A 127 7.27 11.30 11.00
N GLN A 128 7.52 11.15 9.72
CA GLN A 128 7.71 12.24 8.78
C GLN A 128 6.48 12.37 7.89
N GLY A 129 6.05 13.60 7.62
CA GLY A 129 4.91 13.82 6.74
C GLY A 129 4.99 15.18 6.05
N ARG A 130 4.45 15.24 4.84
CA ARG A 130 4.41 16.43 4.02
C ARG A 130 3.06 16.61 3.38
N TRP A 131 2.44 17.78 3.64
CA TRP A 131 1.24 18.20 2.94
C TRP A 131 1.57 18.65 1.52
N ILE A 132 0.77 18.17 0.57
CA ILE A 132 0.87 18.59 -0.82
C ILE A 132 -0.18 19.63 -1.08
N LYS A 133 0.26 20.80 -1.54
CA LYS A 133 -0.62 21.87 -1.96
C LYS A 133 -1.25 21.50 -3.30
N TYR A 134 -2.56 21.38 -3.27
CA TYR A 134 -3.37 21.21 -4.46
C TYR A 134 -4.57 22.15 -4.32
N GLY A 135 -4.95 22.85 -5.40
CA GLY A 135 -6.02 23.86 -5.33
C GLY A 135 -7.33 23.30 -4.72
N LYS A 136 -8.32 24.14 -4.47
CA LYS A 136 -9.63 23.74 -3.92
C LYS A 136 -10.35 22.82 -4.92
N MET A 137 -10.07 21.53 -4.87
CA MET A 137 -10.73 20.51 -5.70
C MET A 137 -11.26 19.38 -4.84
N ASP A 138 -12.36 18.82 -5.26
CA ASP A 138 -12.90 17.58 -4.70
C ASP A 138 -12.17 16.39 -5.33
N HIS A 139 -11.40 15.66 -4.51
CA HIS A 139 -10.64 14.48 -4.92
C HIS A 139 -11.47 13.19 -4.91
N SER A 140 -12.76 13.27 -4.61
CA SER A 140 -13.63 12.09 -4.47
C SER A 140 -13.74 11.23 -5.73
N LEU A 141 -13.53 11.85 -6.90
CA LEU A 141 -13.58 11.19 -8.20
C LEU A 141 -12.18 10.93 -8.80
N ASP A 142 -11.14 11.18 -8.05
CA ASP A 142 -9.78 11.05 -8.54
C ASP A 142 -9.10 9.78 -8.04
N ALA A 143 -8.35 9.14 -8.90
CA ALA A 143 -7.43 8.09 -8.55
C ALA A 143 -5.99 8.60 -8.58
N TYR A 144 -5.16 7.97 -7.78
CA TYR A 144 -3.78 8.33 -7.61
C TYR A 144 -2.86 7.12 -7.70
N GLY A 145 -1.59 7.37 -8.00
CA GLY A 145 -0.52 6.41 -7.85
C GLY A 145 0.75 7.10 -7.40
N LEU A 146 1.41 6.52 -6.43
CA LEU A 146 2.72 6.95 -5.95
C LEU A 146 3.79 6.06 -6.58
N GLY A 147 4.90 6.65 -7.03
CA GLY A 147 6.00 5.89 -7.61
C GLY A 147 7.16 6.77 -8.06
N TYR A 148 7.96 6.25 -8.96
CA TYR A 148 9.14 6.95 -9.52
C TYR A 148 9.52 6.34 -10.88
N VAL A 149 10.41 7.01 -11.60
CA VAL A 149 11.00 6.41 -12.82
C VAL A 149 11.89 5.24 -12.40
N SER A 150 11.49 4.02 -12.78
CA SER A 150 12.33 2.84 -12.56
C SER A 150 13.64 3.02 -13.33
N SER A 151 14.71 3.25 -12.61
CA SER A 151 16.06 3.42 -13.11
C SER A 151 17.00 2.55 -12.28
N ASN A 152 18.23 2.38 -12.75
CA ASN A 152 19.29 1.72 -11.96
C ASN A 152 19.77 2.60 -10.78
N ARG A 153 19.06 3.69 -10.47
CA ARG A 153 19.40 4.57 -9.34
C ARG A 153 18.91 3.96 -8.03
N PRO A 154 19.66 4.19 -6.95
CA PRO A 154 19.23 3.81 -5.62
C PRO A 154 17.90 4.48 -5.22
N PRO A 155 17.05 3.83 -4.39
CA PRO A 155 15.74 4.35 -4.01
C PRO A 155 15.74 5.76 -3.40
N CYS A 156 16.75 6.11 -2.56
CA CYS A 156 16.86 7.46 -1.99
C CYS A 156 17.12 8.55 -3.03
N ASP A 157 17.71 8.19 -4.16
CA ASP A 157 18.04 9.12 -5.24
C ASP A 157 16.90 9.22 -6.27
N ASN A 158 15.87 8.39 -6.12
CA ASN A 158 14.72 8.41 -7.00
C ASN A 158 13.92 9.70 -6.83
N ASP A 159 13.50 10.26 -7.96
CA ASP A 159 12.56 11.37 -7.98
C ASP A 159 11.13 10.81 -7.84
N TYR A 160 10.67 10.70 -6.59
CA TYR A 160 9.31 10.23 -6.31
C TYR A 160 8.28 11.17 -6.92
N LYS A 161 7.31 10.57 -7.58
CA LYS A 161 6.25 11.24 -8.31
C LYS A 161 4.90 10.67 -7.89
N MET A 162 3.88 11.47 -8.10
CA MET A 162 2.51 11.04 -7.96
C MET A 162 1.78 11.33 -9.26
N VAL A 163 1.07 10.34 -9.79
CA VAL A 163 0.13 10.55 -10.89
C VAL A 163 -1.26 10.71 -10.33
N ARG A 164 -2.02 11.64 -10.88
CA ARG A 164 -3.45 11.84 -10.64
C ARG A 164 -4.19 11.73 -11.96
N PHE A 165 -5.29 11.01 -11.96
CA PHE A 165 -6.22 10.96 -13.08
C PHE A 165 -7.65 10.88 -12.57
N ARG A 166 -8.62 11.38 -13.35
CA ARG A 166 -10.01 11.34 -12.96
C ARG A 166 -10.67 10.06 -13.42
N CYS A 167 -11.39 9.43 -12.51
CA CYS A 167 -12.20 8.25 -12.79
C CYS A 167 -13.57 8.67 -13.32
N GLY A 168 -14.14 7.86 -14.20
CA GLY A 168 -15.49 8.11 -14.70
C GLY A 168 -15.55 8.93 -16.00
N LYS A 169 -16.77 9.03 -16.56
CA LYS A 169 -17.05 9.79 -17.78
C LYS A 169 -17.04 11.30 -17.53
N SER A 170 -15.89 11.87 -17.21
CA SER A 170 -15.74 13.32 -17.04
C SER A 170 -15.21 13.95 -18.33
N LYS A 171 -15.68 15.17 -18.64
CA LYS A 171 -15.10 15.98 -19.72
C LYS A 171 -13.67 16.43 -19.42
N ASP A 172 -13.29 16.46 -18.15
CA ASP A 172 -11.95 16.86 -17.69
C ASP A 172 -11.14 15.59 -17.31
N SER A 173 -10.62 14.92 -18.33
CA SER A 173 -9.80 13.70 -18.20
C SER A 173 -8.30 14.00 -18.10
N SER A 174 -7.90 15.19 -17.67
CA SER A 174 -6.49 15.56 -17.59
C SER A 174 -5.72 14.70 -16.59
N ILE A 175 -4.66 14.07 -17.08
CA ILE A 175 -3.68 13.37 -16.24
C ILE A 175 -2.68 14.41 -15.74
N LYS A 176 -2.40 14.37 -14.46
CA LYS A 176 -1.41 15.27 -13.84
C LYS A 176 -0.36 14.47 -13.09
N VAL A 177 0.89 14.87 -13.24
CA VAL A 177 2.01 14.30 -12.52
C VAL A 177 2.60 15.36 -11.58
N TYR A 178 2.71 15.01 -10.31
CA TYR A 178 3.36 15.82 -9.30
C TYR A 178 4.74 15.26 -8.98
N LYS A 179 5.74 16.13 -8.99
CA LYS A 179 7.10 15.79 -8.57
C LYS A 179 7.31 16.17 -7.12
N LEU A 180 7.53 15.19 -6.25
CA LEU A 180 7.65 15.46 -4.81
C LEU A 180 8.84 16.36 -4.49
N LYS A 181 9.98 16.19 -5.17
CA LYS A 181 11.19 16.95 -4.89
C LYS A 181 11.06 18.43 -5.25
N SER A 182 10.41 18.74 -6.35
CA SER A 182 10.29 20.11 -6.89
C SER A 182 8.98 20.83 -6.56
N ASP A 183 8.05 20.16 -5.84
CA ASP A 183 6.73 20.71 -5.43
C ASP A 183 5.91 21.26 -6.61
N TYR A 184 5.88 20.53 -7.71
CA TYR A 184 5.32 21.01 -8.97
C TYR A 184 4.39 20.00 -9.63
N TRP A 185 3.22 20.48 -10.08
CA TRP A 185 2.26 19.73 -10.89
C TRP A 185 2.46 19.99 -12.38
N LYS A 186 2.58 18.95 -13.17
CA LYS A 186 2.62 18.97 -14.63
C LYS A 186 1.36 18.32 -15.19
N VAL A 187 0.73 18.94 -16.17
CA VAL A 187 -0.29 18.29 -17.00
C VAL A 187 0.42 17.42 -18.02
N VAL A 188 -0.06 16.19 -18.17
CA VAL A 188 0.46 15.25 -19.16
C VAL A 188 -0.53 15.22 -20.32
N ASP A 189 -0.05 15.54 -21.52
CA ASP A 189 -0.82 15.34 -22.75
C ASP A 189 -0.86 13.85 -23.04
N ASN A 190 -2.00 13.23 -22.74
CA ASN A 190 -2.16 11.81 -22.95
C ASN A 190 -3.47 11.52 -23.65
N ASN A 191 -3.38 10.85 -24.78
CA ASN A 191 -4.49 10.23 -25.49
C ASN A 191 -4.85 8.87 -24.87
N PHE A 192 -4.95 8.81 -23.52
CA PHE A 192 -5.43 7.60 -22.87
C PHE A 192 -6.94 7.46 -23.15
N ASP A 193 -7.27 6.68 -24.15
CA ASP A 193 -8.65 6.33 -24.48
C ASP A 193 -9.28 5.35 -23.47
N GLY A 194 -8.49 4.92 -22.49
CA GLY A 194 -8.90 4.05 -21.42
C GLY A 194 -9.69 4.80 -20.35
N PHE A 195 -10.73 4.16 -19.89
CA PHE A 195 -11.55 4.64 -18.80
C PHE A 195 -11.39 3.69 -17.63
N LEU A 196 -10.70 4.15 -16.57
CA LEU A 196 -10.70 3.42 -15.32
C LEU A 196 -11.97 3.80 -14.54
N GLU A 197 -12.95 2.88 -14.54
CA GLU A 197 -13.97 2.95 -13.51
C GLU A 197 -13.28 2.69 -12.18
N TRP A 198 -13.43 3.55 -11.21
CA TRP A 198 -12.95 3.44 -9.83
C TRP A 198 -11.94 2.30 -9.62
N PRO A 199 -10.66 2.57 -9.43
CA PRO A 199 -9.68 1.51 -9.25
C PRO A 199 -10.06 0.69 -8.02
N GLU A 200 -10.38 -0.56 -8.25
CA GLU A 200 -10.81 -1.50 -7.23
C GLU A 200 -9.66 -1.88 -6.29
N SER A 201 -8.46 -1.88 -6.83
CA SER A 201 -7.24 -2.22 -6.11
C SER A 201 -6.07 -1.51 -6.79
N SER A 202 -5.10 -1.11 -5.99
CA SER A 202 -3.88 -0.49 -6.49
C SER A 202 -2.67 -0.99 -5.71
N VAL A 203 -1.54 -1.08 -6.39
CA VAL A 203 -0.26 -1.46 -5.80
C VAL A 203 0.88 -0.76 -6.53
N CYS A 204 1.95 -0.43 -5.80
CA CYS A 204 3.20 0.03 -6.41
C CYS A 204 4.23 -1.09 -6.41
N LEU A 205 4.81 -1.39 -7.56
CA LEU A 205 5.90 -2.34 -7.71
C LEU A 205 7.08 -1.67 -8.39
N ARG A 206 8.19 -1.56 -7.68
CA ARG A 206 9.44 -0.94 -8.19
C ARG A 206 9.22 0.45 -8.79
N GLY A 207 8.42 1.27 -8.12
CA GLY A 207 8.11 2.63 -8.56
C GLY A 207 7.03 2.76 -9.62
N THR A 208 6.51 1.65 -10.15
CA THR A 208 5.40 1.67 -11.09
C THR A 208 4.09 1.37 -10.36
N PRO A 209 3.11 2.27 -10.37
CA PRO A 209 1.78 2.02 -9.83
C PRO A 209 0.95 1.21 -10.82
N TYR A 210 0.15 0.29 -10.29
CA TYR A 210 -0.77 -0.59 -11.02
C TYR A 210 -2.17 -0.50 -10.43
N TRP A 211 -3.20 -0.60 -11.26
CA TRP A 211 -4.62 -0.60 -10.87
C TRP A 211 -5.38 -1.66 -11.66
N ILE A 212 -6.44 -2.18 -11.05
CA ILE A 212 -7.46 -2.96 -11.76
C ILE A 212 -8.58 -2.01 -12.17
N GLY A 213 -8.98 -2.08 -13.40
CA GLY A 213 -10.05 -1.24 -13.93
C GLY A 213 -10.65 -1.77 -15.23
N TYR A 214 -11.62 -1.06 -15.73
CA TYR A 214 -12.21 -1.31 -17.05
C TYR A 214 -11.66 -0.32 -18.07
N VAL A 215 -11.30 -0.80 -19.22
CA VAL A 215 -10.96 0.05 -20.36
C VAL A 215 -12.23 0.39 -21.13
N LYS A 216 -12.37 1.63 -21.56
CA LYS A 216 -13.50 2.13 -22.34
C LYS A 216 -13.78 1.21 -23.54
N GLY A 217 -15.01 0.78 -23.68
CA GLY A 217 -15.43 -0.10 -24.78
C GLY A 217 -15.12 -1.59 -24.58
N LYS A 218 -14.45 -1.98 -23.49
CA LYS A 218 -14.25 -3.38 -23.10
C LYS A 218 -15.18 -3.77 -21.96
N THR A 219 -15.66 -4.99 -21.98
CA THR A 219 -16.50 -5.56 -20.91
C THR A 219 -15.69 -6.26 -19.82
N CYS A 220 -14.41 -6.51 -20.09
CA CYS A 220 -13.52 -7.19 -19.18
C CYS A 220 -12.61 -6.21 -18.43
N LYS A 221 -12.24 -6.58 -17.20
CA LYS A 221 -11.23 -5.88 -16.39
C LYS A 221 -9.85 -6.09 -16.99
N THR A 222 -8.99 -5.11 -16.80
CA THR A 222 -7.56 -5.13 -17.16
C THR A 222 -6.73 -4.64 -15.97
N ILE A 223 -5.44 -4.80 -16.04
CA ILE A 223 -4.49 -4.16 -15.14
C ILE A 223 -3.85 -3.02 -15.92
N GLU A 224 -4.02 -1.81 -15.42
CA GLU A 224 -3.38 -0.62 -15.97
C GLU A 224 -2.21 -0.22 -15.09
N SER A 225 -1.13 0.22 -15.70
CA SER A 225 0.04 0.78 -15.02
C SER A 225 0.39 2.13 -15.60
N PHE A 226 1.07 2.97 -14.81
CA PHE A 226 1.57 4.26 -15.30
C PHE A 226 3.09 4.28 -15.30
N ASP A 227 3.69 4.42 -16.49
CA ASP A 227 5.12 4.58 -16.67
C ASP A 227 5.49 6.06 -16.54
N PHE A 228 6.17 6.40 -15.43
CA PHE A 228 6.63 7.77 -15.18
C PHE A 228 7.74 8.26 -16.10
N SER A 229 8.42 7.38 -16.84
CA SER A 229 9.45 7.76 -17.80
C SER A 229 8.84 8.18 -19.13
N LYS A 230 7.82 7.46 -19.57
CA LYS A 230 7.09 7.69 -20.81
C LYS A 230 5.86 8.57 -20.59
N GLU A 231 5.49 8.82 -19.32
CA GLU A 231 4.31 9.55 -18.89
C GLU A 231 3.01 9.04 -19.53
N ARG A 232 2.86 7.72 -19.61
CA ARG A 232 1.70 7.07 -20.24
C ARG A 232 1.23 5.83 -19.49
N PHE A 233 -0.03 5.47 -19.72
CA PHE A 233 -0.57 4.18 -19.26
C PHE A 233 -0.11 3.04 -20.15
N GLU A 234 0.09 1.87 -19.53
CA GLU A 234 0.36 0.60 -20.18
C GLU A 234 -0.59 -0.46 -19.62
N THR A 235 -1.21 -1.23 -20.52
CA THR A 235 -2.21 -2.26 -20.17
C THR A 235 -1.55 -3.62 -20.05
N LEU A 236 -1.83 -4.34 -18.95
CA LEU A 236 -1.52 -5.75 -18.77
C LEU A 236 -2.82 -6.57 -18.75
N PHE A 237 -2.80 -7.73 -19.40
CA PHE A 237 -3.92 -8.64 -19.40
C PHE A 237 -3.97 -9.47 -18.11
N LEU A 238 -5.18 -9.73 -17.63
CA LEU A 238 -5.43 -10.65 -16.53
C LEU A 238 -5.19 -12.12 -16.95
N PRO A 239 -5.00 -13.04 -15.98
CA PRO A 239 -5.04 -14.48 -16.28
C PRO A 239 -6.38 -14.83 -16.95
N PRO A 240 -6.41 -15.74 -17.95
CA PRO A 240 -7.64 -16.08 -18.66
C PRO A 240 -8.80 -16.50 -17.77
N SER A 241 -8.52 -17.23 -16.69
CA SER A 241 -9.53 -17.65 -15.72
C SER A 241 -10.05 -16.54 -14.81
N ALA A 242 -9.35 -15.39 -14.74
CA ALA A 242 -9.80 -14.21 -14.00
C ALA A 242 -10.62 -13.24 -14.87
N ILE A 243 -10.69 -13.49 -16.18
CA ILE A 243 -11.51 -12.74 -17.13
C ILE A 243 -12.92 -13.32 -17.02
N GLY A 244 -13.75 -12.76 -16.10
CA GLY A 244 -15.15 -13.14 -15.96
C GLY A 244 -16.01 -12.48 -17.02
N SER A 245 -17.10 -13.15 -17.40
CA SER A 245 -18.09 -12.65 -18.36
C SER A 245 -19.01 -11.57 -17.79
N SER A 246 -19.06 -11.40 -16.46
CA SER A 246 -19.86 -10.36 -15.81
C SER A 246 -19.10 -9.60 -14.72
N LYS A 247 -19.49 -8.33 -14.48
CA LYS A 247 -18.93 -7.46 -13.43
C LYS A 247 -19.10 -8.03 -12.00
N LEU A 248 -20.03 -8.96 -11.81
CA LEU A 248 -20.45 -9.46 -10.50
C LEU A 248 -19.78 -10.80 -10.10
N GLU A 249 -19.12 -11.47 -11.05
CA GLU A 249 -18.69 -12.85 -10.85
C GLU A 249 -17.35 -13.00 -10.11
N ASN A 250 -16.48 -12.00 -10.17
CA ASN A 250 -15.14 -12.09 -9.65
C ASN A 250 -14.73 -10.85 -8.86
N SER A 251 -14.19 -11.05 -7.65
CA SER A 251 -13.46 -10.02 -6.92
C SER A 251 -11.96 -10.18 -7.20
N LEU A 252 -11.29 -9.08 -7.51
CA LEU A 252 -9.88 -9.07 -7.88
C LEU A 252 -9.13 -8.07 -7.01
N SER A 253 -7.97 -8.45 -6.47
CA SER A 253 -7.07 -7.55 -5.75
C SER A 253 -5.64 -7.74 -6.20
N LEU A 254 -4.93 -6.61 -6.36
CA LEU A 254 -3.49 -6.61 -6.64
C LEU A 254 -2.67 -6.69 -5.36
N GLY A 255 -1.49 -7.28 -5.47
CA GLY A 255 -0.50 -7.34 -4.41
C GLY A 255 0.92 -7.45 -4.95
N VAL A 256 1.88 -7.42 -4.04
CA VAL A 256 3.29 -7.66 -4.34
C VAL A 256 3.73 -8.96 -3.68
N PHE A 257 4.20 -9.90 -4.47
CA PHE A 257 4.73 -11.17 -4.00
C PHE A 257 6.24 -11.07 -3.82
N ARG A 258 6.71 -11.31 -2.59
CA ARG A 258 8.14 -11.29 -2.21
C ARG A 258 8.88 -10.02 -2.62
N GLY A 259 8.17 -8.88 -2.65
CA GLY A 259 8.72 -7.55 -2.92
C GLY A 259 9.15 -7.29 -4.37
N ASP A 260 9.05 -8.27 -5.28
CA ASP A 260 9.61 -8.16 -6.63
C ASP A 260 8.67 -8.56 -7.77
N LYS A 261 7.53 -9.17 -7.49
CA LYS A 261 6.58 -9.65 -8.49
C LYS A 261 5.17 -9.15 -8.23
N LEU A 262 4.49 -8.78 -9.30
CA LEU A 262 3.06 -8.50 -9.24
C LEU A 262 2.31 -9.79 -8.94
N SER A 263 1.34 -9.72 -8.04
CA SER A 263 0.43 -10.82 -7.75
C SER A 263 -1.02 -10.37 -7.83
N LEU A 264 -1.90 -11.34 -8.03
CA LEU A 264 -3.34 -11.13 -8.17
C LEU A 264 -4.08 -12.17 -7.33
N LEU A 265 -4.88 -11.69 -6.39
CA LEU A 265 -5.88 -12.49 -5.72
C LEU A 265 -7.17 -12.45 -6.54
N HIS A 266 -7.65 -13.61 -6.93
CA HIS A 266 -8.88 -13.78 -7.71
C HIS A 266 -9.85 -14.65 -6.93
N GLU A 267 -10.93 -14.07 -6.44
CA GLU A 267 -12.06 -14.77 -5.88
C GLU A 267 -13.08 -15.06 -6.98
N SER A 268 -13.33 -16.32 -7.23
CA SER A 268 -14.36 -16.77 -8.15
C SER A 268 -15.63 -17.16 -7.41
N ARG A 269 -16.68 -16.38 -7.60
CA ARG A 269 -18.00 -16.70 -7.01
C ARG A 269 -18.63 -17.96 -7.63
N VAL A 270 -18.23 -18.28 -8.86
CA VAL A 270 -18.73 -19.47 -9.58
C VAL A 270 -18.22 -20.75 -8.94
N THR A 271 -16.95 -20.78 -8.55
CA THR A 271 -16.30 -21.97 -7.99
C THR A 271 -16.23 -21.96 -6.46
N GLY A 272 -16.53 -20.82 -5.81
CA GLY A 272 -16.33 -20.64 -4.38
C GLY A 272 -14.85 -20.69 -3.95
N LYS A 273 -13.93 -20.45 -4.87
CA LYS A 273 -12.49 -20.58 -4.62
C LYS A 273 -11.75 -19.27 -4.80
N ILE A 274 -10.67 -19.13 -4.04
CA ILE A 274 -9.66 -18.08 -4.20
C ILE A 274 -8.47 -18.66 -4.95
N TYR A 275 -7.99 -17.93 -5.92
CA TYR A 275 -6.79 -18.24 -6.67
C TYR A 275 -5.77 -17.12 -6.46
N LEU A 276 -4.55 -17.49 -6.07
CA LEU A 276 -3.42 -16.58 -6.02
C LEU A 276 -2.57 -16.79 -7.26
N TRP A 277 -2.41 -15.73 -8.04
CA TRP A 277 -1.59 -15.69 -9.25
C TRP A 277 -0.37 -14.82 -9.02
N VAL A 278 0.74 -15.20 -9.64
CA VAL A 278 1.99 -14.43 -9.60
C VAL A 278 2.49 -14.23 -11.02
N MET A 279 2.84 -12.98 -11.36
CA MET A 279 3.41 -12.62 -12.65
C MET A 279 4.91 -12.95 -12.66
N LYS A 280 5.31 -13.84 -13.57
CA LYS A 280 6.71 -14.09 -13.93
C LYS A 280 6.94 -13.54 -15.35
N LYS A 281 7.19 -14.38 -16.34
CA LYS A 281 7.03 -14.02 -17.76
C LYS A 281 5.55 -14.01 -18.15
N HIS A 282 4.78 -14.93 -17.55
CA HIS A 282 3.33 -15.07 -17.68
C HIS A 282 2.73 -15.28 -16.30
N TRP A 283 1.41 -15.12 -16.18
CA TRP A 283 0.69 -15.45 -14.97
C TRP A 283 0.82 -16.94 -14.65
N SER A 284 1.28 -17.25 -13.46
CA SER A 284 1.36 -18.61 -12.91
C SER A 284 0.52 -18.70 -11.66
N LYS A 285 -0.35 -19.70 -11.58
CA LYS A 285 -1.15 -19.95 -10.38
C LYS A 285 -0.23 -20.51 -9.29
N LEU A 286 -0.21 -19.85 -8.15
CA LEU A 286 0.61 -20.23 -6.99
C LEU A 286 -0.17 -21.08 -6.00
N MET A 287 -1.44 -20.72 -5.75
CA MET A 287 -2.26 -21.31 -4.70
C MET A 287 -3.73 -21.31 -5.13
N THR A 288 -4.48 -22.29 -4.63
CA THR A 288 -5.93 -22.37 -4.74
C THR A 288 -6.47 -22.72 -3.36
N VAL A 289 -7.42 -21.95 -2.85
CA VAL A 289 -7.98 -22.12 -1.51
C VAL A 289 -9.50 -22.03 -1.58
N SER A 290 -10.20 -22.87 -0.82
CA SER A 290 -11.66 -22.83 -0.69
C SER A 290 -12.08 -21.78 0.34
N ILE A 291 -13.14 -21.04 0.03
CA ILE A 291 -13.72 -20.04 0.94
C ILE A 291 -14.75 -20.73 1.82
N PRO A 292 -14.78 -20.47 3.14
CA PRO A 292 -15.89 -20.92 3.98
C PRO A 292 -17.22 -20.34 3.45
N GLU A 293 -18.27 -21.15 3.38
CA GLU A 293 -19.57 -20.83 2.74
C GLU A 293 -20.24 -19.53 3.20
N SER A 294 -19.91 -19.02 4.37
CA SER A 294 -20.51 -17.80 4.94
C SER A 294 -19.79 -16.49 4.55
N SER A 295 -18.70 -16.55 3.83
CA SER A 295 -17.86 -15.38 3.55
C SER A 295 -17.87 -14.99 2.08
N MET A 296 -18.98 -14.42 1.60
CA MET A 296 -18.87 -13.57 0.42
C MET A 296 -18.00 -12.35 0.79
N PHE A 297 -16.82 -12.25 0.22
CA PHE A 297 -15.98 -11.11 0.47
C PHE A 297 -16.68 -9.83 0.02
N PRO A 298 -16.81 -8.82 0.88
CA PRO A 298 -17.11 -7.47 0.41
C PRO A 298 -16.02 -7.04 -0.57
N LYS A 299 -16.35 -6.17 -1.47
CA LYS A 299 -15.47 -5.71 -2.55
C LYS A 299 -14.07 -5.39 -2.01
N TYR A 300 -13.03 -5.98 -2.65
CA TYR A 300 -11.60 -5.63 -2.53
C TYR A 300 -10.90 -6.04 -1.23
N PRO A 301 -10.63 -7.34 -1.03
CA PRO A 301 -9.79 -7.79 0.06
C PRO A 301 -8.36 -7.25 -0.12
N SER A 302 -7.71 -6.90 0.99
CA SER A 302 -6.26 -6.70 1.03
C SER A 302 -5.59 -8.01 1.40
N TYR A 303 -4.44 -8.31 0.82
CA TYR A 303 -3.73 -9.54 1.12
C TYR A 303 -2.21 -9.37 1.01
N PHE A 304 -1.50 -10.29 1.60
CA PHE A 304 -0.07 -10.48 1.42
C PHE A 304 0.32 -11.94 1.64
N VAL A 305 1.52 -12.30 1.22
CA VAL A 305 2.07 -13.64 1.44
C VAL A 305 3.26 -13.50 2.37
N GLU A 306 3.18 -14.18 3.52
CA GLU A 306 4.25 -14.23 4.50
C GLU A 306 5.48 -14.99 3.98
N ASN A 307 6.62 -14.80 4.65
CA ASN A 307 7.88 -15.45 4.27
C ASN A 307 7.81 -16.99 4.39
N ASN A 308 6.98 -17.50 5.31
CA ASN A 308 6.69 -18.93 5.48
C ASN A 308 5.77 -19.49 4.38
N GLY A 309 5.29 -18.66 3.46
CA GLY A 309 4.42 -19.03 2.35
C GLY A 309 2.92 -18.95 2.66
N LYS A 310 2.51 -18.64 3.88
CA LYS A 310 1.11 -18.48 4.26
C LYS A 310 0.50 -17.24 3.58
N LEU A 311 -0.68 -17.40 3.01
CA LEU A 311 -1.48 -16.32 2.45
C LEU A 311 -2.36 -15.72 3.55
N VAL A 312 -2.21 -14.44 3.78
CA VAL A 312 -3.01 -13.66 4.71
C VAL A 312 -3.97 -12.79 3.93
N ILE A 313 -5.26 -12.91 4.21
CA ILE A 313 -6.32 -12.14 3.56
C ILE A 313 -7.06 -11.34 4.63
N SER A 314 -7.08 -10.04 4.47
CA SER A 314 -7.83 -9.13 5.34
C SER A 314 -9.07 -8.64 4.60
N ILE A 315 -10.23 -8.94 5.14
CA ILE A 315 -11.52 -8.55 4.61
C ILE A 315 -12.13 -7.50 5.51
N ARG A 316 -12.53 -6.42 4.89
CA ARG A 316 -13.13 -5.30 5.59
C ARG A 316 -14.63 -5.25 5.35
N GLY A 317 -15.40 -5.31 6.43
CA GLY A 317 -16.82 -4.92 6.47
C GLY A 317 -16.98 -3.45 6.85
N ILE A 318 -18.20 -3.04 7.14
CA ILE A 318 -18.51 -1.67 7.58
C ILE A 318 -18.02 -1.45 9.02
N THR A 319 -18.20 -2.45 9.88
CA THR A 319 -17.90 -2.39 11.33
C THR A 319 -16.99 -3.53 11.79
N TYR A 320 -16.38 -4.26 10.87
CA TYR A 320 -15.53 -5.40 11.23
C TYR A 320 -14.36 -5.57 10.24
N ILE A 321 -13.31 -6.19 10.73
CA ILE A 321 -12.22 -6.74 9.92
C ILE A 321 -12.15 -8.24 10.21
N LYS A 322 -12.20 -9.04 9.17
CA LYS A 322 -11.95 -10.48 9.25
C LYS A 322 -10.60 -10.78 8.64
N VAL A 323 -9.83 -11.61 9.32
CA VAL A 323 -8.53 -12.06 8.82
C VAL A 323 -8.57 -13.58 8.63
N TYR A 324 -8.20 -14.00 7.44
CA TYR A 324 -8.09 -15.38 7.04
C TYR A 324 -6.64 -15.72 6.74
N ILE A 325 -6.23 -16.92 7.11
CA ILE A 325 -4.92 -17.46 6.75
C ILE A 325 -5.15 -18.75 5.98
N ALA A 326 -4.39 -18.93 4.92
CA ALA A 326 -4.34 -20.14 4.14
C ALA A 326 -2.90 -20.60 3.96
N ASP A 327 -2.67 -21.87 4.16
CA ASP A 327 -1.41 -22.51 3.82
C ASP A 327 -1.43 -22.97 2.35
N LYS A 328 -0.26 -23.11 1.76
CA LYS A 328 -0.13 -23.58 0.38
C LYS A 328 -0.62 -25.02 0.21
N ASP A 329 -0.46 -25.82 1.26
CA ASP A 329 -0.77 -27.25 1.26
C ASP A 329 -2.15 -27.54 1.86
N ASP A 330 -2.88 -26.49 2.30
CA ASP A 330 -4.24 -26.60 2.86
C ASP A 330 -5.26 -26.04 1.86
N ASP A 331 -6.24 -26.85 1.51
CA ASP A 331 -7.33 -26.45 0.60
C ASP A 331 -8.33 -25.48 1.23
N GLN A 332 -8.21 -25.15 2.53
CA GLN A 332 -9.17 -24.35 3.27
C GLN A 332 -8.52 -23.11 3.91
N CYS A 333 -9.22 -21.98 3.82
CA CYS A 333 -8.89 -20.79 4.61
C CYS A 333 -9.35 -20.98 6.07
N GLN A 334 -8.46 -20.78 7.01
CA GLN A 334 -8.79 -20.69 8.43
C GLN A 334 -9.14 -19.24 8.78
N ASN A 335 -10.30 -19.05 9.42
CA ASN A 335 -10.64 -17.76 10.01
C ASN A 335 -9.87 -17.59 11.32
N VAL A 336 -8.97 -16.63 11.39
CA VAL A 336 -8.14 -16.42 12.57
C VAL A 336 -8.83 -15.54 13.59
N GLU A 337 -9.47 -14.46 13.14
CA GLU A 337 -10.10 -13.50 14.04
C GLU A 337 -11.14 -12.63 13.35
N ASN A 338 -12.16 -12.26 14.12
CA ASN A 338 -13.13 -11.24 13.75
C ASN A 338 -12.97 -10.06 14.69
N LEU A 339 -12.33 -9.01 14.23
CA LEU A 339 -12.22 -7.75 14.96
C LEU A 339 -13.50 -6.96 14.74
N SER A 340 -14.35 -6.89 15.76
CA SER A 340 -15.46 -5.93 15.78
C SER A 340 -14.91 -4.55 16.07
N MET A 341 -15.31 -3.58 15.28
CA MET A 341 -14.89 -2.17 15.42
C MET A 341 -16.10 -1.33 15.77
N ASP A 342 -15.99 -0.53 16.82
CA ASP A 342 -17.02 0.48 17.19
C ASP A 342 -17.04 1.66 16.20
N LEU A 343 -16.29 1.58 15.14
CA LEU A 343 -16.00 2.61 14.16
C LEU A 343 -16.46 2.19 12.78
N LEU A 344 -16.95 3.13 11.99
CA LEU A 344 -17.19 2.89 10.58
C LEU A 344 -15.87 2.90 9.80
N ILE A 345 -15.58 1.80 9.12
CA ILE A 345 -14.42 1.69 8.27
C ILE A 345 -14.79 2.24 6.89
N THR A 346 -14.14 3.32 6.48
CA THR A 346 -14.36 3.96 5.18
C THR A 346 -13.09 3.95 4.33
N GLY A 347 -13.23 4.03 3.01
CA GLY A 347 -12.09 4.06 2.10
C GLY A 347 -11.52 2.66 1.79
N SER A 348 -10.47 2.59 1.00
CA SER A 348 -9.75 1.37 0.66
C SER A 348 -8.63 1.08 1.65
N GLY A 349 -8.46 -0.18 2.04
CA GLY A 349 -7.23 -0.62 2.71
C GLY A 349 -6.07 -0.69 1.72
N CYS A 350 -4.85 -0.51 2.19
CA CYS A 350 -3.66 -0.76 1.38
C CYS A 350 -2.65 -1.64 2.11
N TYR A 351 -1.92 -2.39 1.33
CA TYR A 351 -0.72 -3.08 1.77
C TYR A 351 0.37 -2.07 2.15
N TYR A 352 1.10 -2.33 3.23
CA TYR A 352 2.15 -1.46 3.72
C TYR A 352 3.37 -2.25 4.20
N VAL A 353 4.55 -1.76 3.84
CA VAL A 353 5.85 -2.27 4.31
C VAL A 353 6.63 -1.11 4.89
N PRO A 354 7.06 -1.17 6.16
CA PRO A 354 7.88 -0.12 6.76
C PRO A 354 9.21 0.07 6.04
N SER A 355 9.72 1.28 6.00
CA SER A 355 11.06 1.56 5.49
C SER A 355 11.72 2.75 6.18
N LEU A 356 13.03 2.84 6.06
CA LEU A 356 13.84 3.97 6.52
C LEU A 356 13.90 5.12 5.51
N LEU A 357 13.15 5.04 4.42
CA LEU A 357 13.14 6.06 3.37
C LEU A 357 12.56 7.38 3.90
N PRO A 358 13.29 8.48 3.90
CA PRO A 358 12.75 9.76 4.32
C PRO A 358 11.71 10.28 3.32
N VAL A 359 10.72 11.04 3.81
CA VAL A 359 9.74 11.67 2.93
C VAL A 359 10.43 12.73 2.06
N PRO A 360 10.38 12.62 0.72
CA PRO A 360 11.04 13.56 -0.16
C PRO A 360 10.56 15.00 0.05
N GLY A 361 11.50 15.93 0.26
CA GLY A 361 11.21 17.33 0.55
C GLY A 361 10.59 17.58 1.94
N PHE A 362 10.76 16.63 2.86
CA PHE A 362 10.45 16.84 4.27
C PHE A 362 11.41 17.88 4.87
N ASP A 363 10.85 18.86 5.56
CA ASP A 363 11.58 19.92 6.23
C ASP A 363 11.31 19.84 7.74
N GLU A 364 12.34 19.51 8.51
CA GLU A 364 12.23 19.33 9.95
C GLU A 364 11.87 20.65 10.67
N ALA A 365 12.26 21.80 10.13
CA ALA A 365 11.89 23.09 10.68
C ALA A 365 10.39 23.36 10.56
N LYS A 366 9.73 22.83 9.53
CA LYS A 366 8.28 22.91 9.33
C LYS A 366 7.49 21.87 10.15
N ARG A 367 8.16 20.93 10.82
CA ARG A 367 7.54 19.92 11.69
C ARG A 367 6.74 20.54 12.83
N ARG A 368 7.13 21.73 13.31
CA ARG A 368 6.48 22.41 14.43
C ARG A 368 5.13 23.03 14.09
N LEU A 369 4.72 23.07 12.83
CA LEU A 369 3.53 23.79 12.36
C LEU A 369 2.30 22.91 12.09
N GLY A 370 2.17 21.71 12.69
CA GLY A 370 0.91 20.99 12.62
C GLY A 370 0.94 19.47 12.60
N PHE A 371 2.07 18.84 12.88
CA PHE A 371 2.17 17.38 13.01
C PHE A 371 2.45 17.00 14.47
N VAL A 372 1.42 16.78 15.24
CA VAL A 372 1.54 16.06 16.53
C VAL A 372 1.18 14.61 16.26
N LEU A 373 2.17 13.84 15.84
CA LEU A 373 2.09 12.39 16.00
C LEU A 373 2.31 12.12 17.50
N LYS A 374 1.29 11.60 18.20
CA LYS A 374 1.41 11.25 19.61
C LYS A 374 2.59 10.29 19.84
N LYS A 375 3.18 10.35 21.05
CA LYS A 375 4.46 9.74 21.41
C LYS A 375 4.56 8.22 21.29
N ASP A 376 3.45 7.51 21.21
CA ASP A 376 3.44 6.05 21.33
C ASP A 376 3.16 5.36 19.98
N PHE A 377 4.21 5.30 19.18
CA PHE A 377 4.28 4.41 18.02
C PHE A 377 5.07 3.17 18.43
N SER A 378 4.42 2.19 18.99
CA SER A 378 4.95 0.82 19.09
C SER A 378 4.34 -0.03 17.97
N ILE A 379 4.86 0.12 16.75
CA ILE A 379 4.71 -0.91 15.72
C ILE A 379 5.70 -2.00 16.03
#